data_e3ffdca05cdd820567bbf3f29b788e2f
#
_entry.id   e3ffdca05cdd820567bbf3f29b788e2f
#
_cell.length_a   1.000
_cell.length_b   1.000
_cell.length_c   1.000
_cell.angle_alpha   90.00
_cell.angle_beta   90.00
_cell.angle_gamma   90.00
#
_symmetry.space_group_name_H-M   'P 1'
#
loop_
_entity.id
_entity.type
_entity.pdbx_description
1 polymer ?
#
loop_
_entity_poly.entity_id
_entity_poly.type
_entity_poly.pdbx_seq_one_letter_code
_entity_poly.pdbx_strand_id
1 'polypeptide(L)'
;MFRHRITALAAVVLFSWATAFAQVNHSGTVELLEFDGKTALFAVEGIAAKKGDVLQSAKETLFDRLLYTGIEGLNNDRKLMNKPREELRTKDYAVNFFKKRMHAYLKMDASGKQTSLELLGSVTQQGPHFSGVYLIPIKYNTLVRDIRNEGLLNQ
;
A
#
# COMPACT_ATOMS: atom_id res chain seq x y z
N MET A 1 -26.00 -65.58 -14.70
CA MET A 1 -26.41 -64.39 -13.88
C MET A 1 -25.18 -63.62 -13.46
N PHE A 2 -24.81 -62.61 -14.20
CA PHE A 2 -23.70 -61.72 -13.84
C PHE A 2 -24.21 -60.51 -13.10
N ARG A 3 -23.92 -60.38 -11.81
CA ARG A 3 -24.19 -59.18 -11.02
C ARG A 3 -23.05 -58.19 -11.23
N HIS A 4 -23.29 -57.15 -12.00
CA HIS A 4 -22.41 -56.01 -12.11
C HIS A 4 -22.53 -55.17 -10.84
N ARG A 5 -21.51 -55.15 -10.03
CA ARG A 5 -21.35 -54.17 -8.94
C ARG A 5 -20.76 -52.90 -9.55
N ILE A 6 -21.61 -51.89 -9.65
CA ILE A 6 -21.19 -50.53 -9.96
C ILE A 6 -20.63 -49.94 -8.68
N THR A 7 -19.31 -49.83 -8.60
CA THR A 7 -18.62 -49.04 -7.58
C THR A 7 -18.67 -47.60 -8.01
N ALA A 8 -19.53 -46.83 -7.36
CA ALA A 8 -19.59 -45.38 -7.50
C ALA A 8 -18.33 -44.79 -6.86
N LEU A 9 -17.41 -44.29 -7.70
CA LEU A 9 -16.27 -43.49 -7.27
C LEU A 9 -16.78 -42.09 -6.93
N ALA A 10 -16.98 -41.82 -5.64
CA ALA A 10 -17.26 -40.47 -5.17
C ALA A 10 -15.99 -39.62 -5.30
N ALA A 11 -15.90 -38.84 -6.36
CA ALA A 11 -14.88 -37.82 -6.51
C ALA A 11 -15.18 -36.71 -5.49
N VAL A 12 -14.47 -36.73 -4.37
CA VAL A 12 -14.45 -35.61 -3.42
C VAL A 12 -13.66 -34.47 -4.07
N VAL A 13 -14.39 -33.56 -4.69
CA VAL A 13 -13.82 -32.28 -5.14
C VAL A 13 -13.56 -31.44 -3.91
N LEU A 14 -12.34 -31.50 -3.40
CA LEU A 14 -11.85 -30.55 -2.41
C LEU A 14 -11.73 -29.20 -3.09
N PHE A 15 -12.77 -28.37 -2.96
CA PHE A 15 -12.66 -26.95 -3.22
C PHE A 15 -11.68 -26.37 -2.21
N SER A 16 -10.43 -26.30 -2.59
CA SER A 16 -9.43 -25.46 -1.91
C SER A 16 -9.91 -24.03 -2.06
N TRP A 17 -10.55 -23.51 -1.03
CA TRP A 17 -10.79 -22.09 -0.87
C TRP A 17 -9.43 -21.45 -0.60
N ALA A 18 -8.66 -21.26 -1.65
CA ALA A 18 -7.57 -20.31 -1.62
C ALA A 18 -8.25 -18.96 -1.39
N THR A 19 -8.25 -18.50 -0.14
CA THR A 19 -8.46 -17.11 0.16
C THR A 19 -7.30 -16.37 -0.53
N ALA A 20 -7.51 -16.00 -1.78
CA ALA A 20 -6.68 -15.05 -2.45
C ALA A 20 -6.84 -13.75 -1.65
N PHE A 21 -5.97 -13.54 -0.67
CA PHE A 21 -5.67 -12.20 -0.22
C PHE A 21 -5.31 -11.45 -1.49
N ALA A 22 -6.19 -10.55 -1.91
CA ALA A 22 -5.92 -9.70 -3.04
C ALA A 22 -4.57 -9.05 -2.76
N GLN A 23 -3.55 -9.50 -3.45
CA GLN A 23 -2.22 -8.95 -3.35
C GLN A 23 -2.38 -7.55 -3.90
N VAL A 24 -2.42 -6.54 -3.00
CA VAL A 24 -2.50 -5.14 -3.41
C VAL A 24 -1.28 -4.93 -4.29
N ASN A 25 -1.53 -4.68 -5.57
CA ASN A 25 -0.46 -4.51 -6.52
C ASN A 25 0.13 -3.12 -6.32
N HIS A 26 1.22 -3.02 -5.57
CA HIS A 26 1.96 -1.78 -5.32
C HIS A 26 2.85 -1.38 -6.52
N SER A 27 2.48 -1.74 -7.73
CA SER A 27 3.23 -1.46 -8.95
C SER A 27 3.05 -0.05 -9.51
N GLY A 28 2.19 0.77 -8.90
CA GLY A 28 1.98 2.16 -9.29
C GLY A 28 3.26 3.01 -9.18
N THR A 29 3.34 4.06 -9.99
CA THR A 29 4.45 5.02 -9.95
C THR A 29 4.32 5.95 -8.75
N VAL A 30 5.46 6.37 -8.21
CA VAL A 30 5.55 7.38 -7.13
C VAL A 30 6.62 8.39 -7.51
N GLU A 31 6.26 9.65 -7.55
CA GLU A 31 7.14 10.76 -7.87
C GLU A 31 7.10 11.81 -6.76
N LEU A 32 8.27 12.24 -6.28
CA LEU A 32 8.39 13.37 -5.37
C LEU A 32 8.27 14.66 -6.16
N LEU A 33 7.27 15.48 -5.83
CA LEU A 33 7.06 16.78 -6.48
C LEU A 33 7.68 17.92 -5.68
N GLU A 34 7.55 17.88 -4.34
CA GLU A 34 8.01 18.94 -3.46
C GLU A 34 8.40 18.40 -2.10
N PHE A 35 9.45 18.97 -1.51
CA PHE A 35 9.88 18.68 -0.15
C PHE A 35 10.40 19.96 0.53
N ASP A 36 9.74 20.41 1.59
CA ASP A 36 10.08 21.61 2.35
C ASP A 36 10.90 21.35 3.63
N GLY A 37 11.41 20.12 3.78
CA GLY A 37 12.13 19.67 4.98
C GLY A 37 11.22 19.14 6.10
N LYS A 38 9.90 19.30 6.00
CA LYS A 38 8.90 18.80 6.97
C LYS A 38 7.80 18.00 6.30
N THR A 39 7.27 18.52 5.22
CA THR A 39 6.19 17.94 4.43
C THR A 39 6.74 17.54 3.06
N ALA A 40 6.32 16.41 2.55
CA ALA A 40 6.62 15.98 1.19
C ALA A 40 5.31 15.81 0.41
N LEU A 41 5.28 16.28 -0.84
CA LEU A 41 4.17 16.15 -1.77
C LEU A 41 4.55 15.16 -2.87
N PHE A 42 3.69 14.19 -3.12
CA PHE A 42 3.90 13.15 -4.10
C PHE A 42 2.78 13.09 -5.13
N ALA A 43 3.13 12.78 -6.38
CA ALA A 43 2.20 12.23 -7.35
C ALA A 43 2.28 10.71 -7.31
N VAL A 44 1.16 10.05 -7.03
CA VAL A 44 1.13 8.61 -6.79
C VAL A 44 0.04 7.95 -7.61
N GLU A 45 0.42 6.96 -8.41
CA GLU A 45 -0.52 6.13 -9.14
C GLU A 45 -1.04 5.01 -8.23
N GLY A 46 -2.35 4.96 -8.07
CA GLY A 46 -3.06 3.82 -7.48
C GLY A 46 -3.58 2.90 -8.57
N ILE A 47 -3.48 1.59 -8.34
CA ILE A 47 -3.99 0.55 -9.23
C ILE A 47 -4.81 -0.43 -8.40
N ALA A 48 -6.07 -0.65 -8.77
CA ALA A 48 -6.96 -1.54 -8.05
C ALA A 48 -7.96 -2.26 -8.97
N ALA A 49 -8.46 -3.40 -8.52
CA ALA A 49 -9.51 -4.14 -9.24
C ALA A 49 -10.87 -3.43 -9.24
N LYS A 50 -11.09 -2.54 -8.28
CA LYS A 50 -12.32 -1.74 -8.15
C LYS A 50 -11.99 -0.25 -8.18
N LYS A 51 -12.80 0.53 -8.86
CA LYS A 51 -12.63 1.99 -8.96
C LYS A 51 -12.57 2.69 -7.59
N GLY A 52 -13.38 2.26 -6.63
CA GLY A 52 -13.42 2.83 -5.29
C GLY A 52 -12.16 2.58 -4.44
N ASP A 53 -11.32 1.60 -4.80
CA ASP A 53 -10.13 1.21 -4.04
C ASP A 53 -8.84 1.87 -4.57
N VAL A 54 -8.91 2.62 -5.68
CA VAL A 54 -7.74 3.22 -6.35
C VAL A 54 -7.00 4.20 -5.43
N LEU A 55 -7.72 5.05 -4.70
CA LEU A 55 -7.12 5.99 -3.75
C LEU A 55 -6.42 5.26 -2.59
N GLN A 56 -7.04 4.22 -2.06
CA GLN A 56 -6.43 3.43 -0.98
C GLN A 56 -5.16 2.73 -1.48
N SER A 57 -5.20 2.17 -2.70
CA SER A 57 -4.02 1.59 -3.36
C SER A 57 -2.90 2.62 -3.54
N ALA A 58 -3.20 3.86 -3.94
CA ALA A 58 -2.21 4.93 -4.06
C ALA A 58 -1.53 5.22 -2.71
N LYS A 59 -2.30 5.35 -1.64
CA LYS A 59 -1.75 5.57 -0.29
C LYS A 59 -0.83 4.43 0.14
N GLU A 60 -1.25 3.20 -0.02
CA GLU A 60 -0.46 2.03 0.34
C GLU A 60 0.81 1.92 -0.51
N THR A 61 0.73 2.20 -1.81
CA THR A 61 1.88 2.24 -2.72
C THR A 61 2.90 3.27 -2.26
N LEU A 62 2.48 4.49 -1.91
CA LEU A 62 3.37 5.54 -1.42
C LEU A 62 4.12 5.10 -0.16
N PHE A 63 3.42 4.63 0.86
CA PHE A 63 4.06 4.24 2.11
C PHE A 63 4.91 2.97 1.96
N ASP A 64 4.51 2.03 1.12
CA ASP A 64 5.34 0.86 0.80
C ASP A 64 6.67 1.27 0.17
N ARG A 65 6.64 2.21 -0.78
CA ARG A 65 7.87 2.76 -1.39
C ARG A 65 8.74 3.50 -0.38
N LEU A 66 8.17 4.39 0.42
CA LEU A 66 8.91 5.12 1.45
C LEU A 66 9.58 4.19 2.46
N LEU A 67 8.86 3.19 2.94
CA LEU A 67 9.32 2.32 4.01
C LEU A 67 10.33 1.27 3.53
N TYR A 68 10.13 0.67 2.36
CA TYR A 68 10.82 -0.56 1.97
C TYR A 68 11.62 -0.50 0.67
N THR A 69 11.45 0.52 -0.14
CA THR A 69 12.15 0.63 -1.44
C THR A 69 13.04 1.88 -1.50
N GLY A 70 12.53 3.02 -1.06
CA GLY A 70 13.09 4.34 -1.27
C GLY A 70 12.42 5.08 -2.43
N ILE A 71 12.53 6.41 -2.41
CA ILE A 71 12.00 7.31 -3.45
C ILE A 71 13.12 8.25 -3.86
N GLU A 72 13.32 8.41 -5.15
CA GLU A 72 14.33 9.31 -5.72
C GLU A 72 14.14 10.74 -5.20
N GLY A 73 15.27 11.38 -4.82
CA GLY A 73 15.27 12.73 -4.28
C GLY A 73 14.91 12.84 -2.79
N LEU A 74 14.62 11.73 -2.11
CA LEU A 74 14.25 11.72 -0.71
C LEU A 74 15.08 10.70 0.07
N ASN A 75 15.60 11.10 1.25
CA ASN A 75 16.44 10.26 2.10
C ASN A 75 17.64 9.61 1.36
N ASN A 76 18.29 10.35 0.46
CA ASN A 76 19.35 9.84 -0.41
C ASN A 76 18.93 8.57 -1.19
N ASP A 77 17.72 8.57 -1.68
CA ASP A 77 17.07 7.47 -2.44
C ASP A 77 16.94 6.16 -1.63
N ARG A 78 17.12 6.23 -0.31
CA ARG A 78 17.09 5.06 0.56
C ARG A 78 15.71 4.86 1.18
N LYS A 79 15.36 3.60 1.39
CA LYS A 79 14.20 3.21 2.20
C LYS A 79 14.34 3.68 3.65
N LEU A 80 13.23 3.97 4.32
CA LEU A 80 13.23 4.40 5.71
C LEU A 80 13.47 3.26 6.70
N MET A 81 12.98 2.07 6.42
CA MET A 81 13.08 0.93 7.34
C MET A 81 14.43 0.22 7.23
N ASN A 82 15.05 -0.08 8.37
CA ASN A 82 16.28 -0.87 8.44
C ASN A 82 16.05 -2.38 8.36
N LYS A 83 14.78 -2.82 8.40
CA LYS A 83 14.40 -4.22 8.34
C LYS A 83 13.56 -4.53 7.10
N PRO A 84 13.63 -5.77 6.59
CA PRO A 84 12.83 -6.17 5.45
C PRO A 84 11.35 -6.25 5.81
N ARG A 85 10.50 -6.09 4.81
CA ARG A 85 9.03 -6.07 4.95
C ARG A 85 8.48 -7.35 5.61
N GLU A 86 9.04 -8.48 5.24
CA GLU A 86 8.62 -9.80 5.73
C GLU A 86 8.85 -9.93 7.23
N GLU A 87 10.00 -9.47 7.74
CA GLU A 87 10.30 -9.49 9.17
C GLU A 87 9.34 -8.60 9.97
N LEU A 88 9.03 -7.42 9.45
CA LEU A 88 8.09 -6.48 10.10
C LEU A 88 6.65 -6.98 10.07
N ARG A 89 6.26 -7.71 9.03
CA ARG A 89 4.93 -8.31 8.94
C ARG A 89 4.71 -9.36 10.03
N THR A 90 5.71 -10.18 10.31
CA THR A 90 5.61 -11.20 11.37
C THR A 90 5.54 -10.60 12.77
N LYS A 91 5.99 -9.37 12.97
CA LYS A 91 5.95 -8.65 14.25
C LYS A 91 4.71 -7.76 14.43
N ASP A 92 3.68 -7.94 13.63
CA ASP A 92 2.44 -7.11 13.61
C ASP A 92 2.64 -5.61 13.30
N TYR A 93 3.88 -5.14 13.20
CA TYR A 93 4.15 -3.73 12.98
C TYR A 93 3.58 -3.23 11.66
N ALA A 94 3.88 -3.91 10.56
CA ALA A 94 3.41 -3.50 9.23
C ALA A 94 1.88 -3.56 9.14
N VAL A 95 1.26 -4.58 9.73
CA VAL A 95 -0.20 -4.70 9.78
C VAL A 95 -0.81 -3.53 10.54
N ASN A 96 -0.25 -3.17 11.69
CA ASN A 96 -0.72 -2.03 12.48
C ASN A 96 -0.46 -0.71 11.76
N PHE A 97 0.68 -0.55 11.07
CA PHE A 97 0.99 0.65 10.32
C PHE A 97 -0.04 0.90 9.23
N PHE A 98 -0.23 -0.04 8.32
CA PHE A 98 -1.13 0.14 7.17
C PHE A 98 -2.61 0.25 7.57
N LYS A 99 -3.05 -0.44 8.61
CA LYS A 99 -4.46 -0.39 9.06
C LYS A 99 -4.79 0.84 9.90
N LYS A 100 -3.88 1.28 10.77
CA LYS A 100 -4.21 2.25 11.82
C LYS A 100 -3.37 3.53 11.77
N ARG A 101 -2.08 3.43 11.43
CA ARG A 101 -1.12 4.54 11.60
C ARG A 101 -0.88 5.34 10.32
N MET A 102 -0.98 4.73 9.16
CA MET A 102 -0.71 5.36 7.87
C MET A 102 -1.45 6.69 7.68
N HIS A 103 -2.73 6.73 8.06
CA HIS A 103 -3.55 7.93 7.92
C HIS A 103 -3.10 9.10 8.80
N ALA A 104 -2.41 8.85 9.91
CA ALA A 104 -1.90 9.89 10.79
C ALA A 104 -0.80 10.75 10.15
N TYR A 105 -0.12 10.22 9.14
CA TYR A 105 0.95 10.92 8.43
C TYR A 105 0.47 11.72 7.23
N LEU A 106 -0.79 11.57 6.81
CA LEU A 106 -1.39 12.43 5.80
C LEU A 106 -1.54 13.85 6.35
N LYS A 107 -1.23 14.87 5.53
CA LYS A 107 -1.37 16.27 5.93
C LYS A 107 -2.85 16.58 6.17
N MET A 108 -3.13 17.27 7.28
CA MET A 108 -4.45 17.79 7.61
C MET A 108 -4.54 19.25 7.23
N ASP A 109 -5.73 19.74 6.96
CA ASP A 109 -6.01 21.15 6.80
C ASP A 109 -5.99 21.89 8.15
N ALA A 110 -6.17 23.20 8.12
CA ALA A 110 -6.17 24.04 9.32
C ALA A 110 -7.31 23.69 10.31
N SER A 111 -8.36 22.99 9.86
CA SER A 111 -9.48 22.54 10.70
C SER A 111 -9.22 21.17 11.37
N GLY A 112 -8.07 20.54 11.11
CA GLY A 112 -7.74 19.21 11.61
C GLY A 112 -8.40 18.07 10.85
N LYS A 113 -9.04 18.36 9.71
CA LYS A 113 -9.55 17.35 8.80
C LYS A 113 -8.45 16.94 7.83
N GLN A 114 -8.47 15.66 7.45
CA GLN A 114 -7.60 15.19 6.37
C GLN A 114 -7.88 16.03 5.11
N THR A 115 -6.83 16.65 4.56
CA THR A 115 -6.91 17.34 3.27
C THR A 115 -7.44 16.36 2.24
N SER A 116 -8.47 16.75 1.49
CA SER A 116 -8.96 15.94 0.39
C SER A 116 -7.82 15.75 -0.60
N LEU A 117 -7.51 14.50 -0.91
CA LEU A 117 -6.44 14.16 -1.84
C LEU A 117 -6.91 14.45 -3.25
N GLU A 118 -6.14 15.25 -3.97
CA GLU A 118 -6.48 15.67 -5.32
C GLU A 118 -6.21 14.55 -6.32
N LEU A 119 -7.24 14.20 -7.10
CA LEU A 119 -7.11 13.30 -8.24
C LEU A 119 -6.67 14.12 -9.46
N LEU A 120 -5.54 13.76 -10.05
CA LEU A 120 -5.08 14.35 -11.31
C LEU A 120 -5.78 13.68 -12.49
N GLY A 121 -6.71 14.42 -13.12
CA GLY A 121 -7.52 13.90 -14.22
C GLY A 121 -8.67 13.01 -13.71
N SER A 122 -8.73 11.78 -14.20
CA SER A 122 -9.80 10.83 -13.86
C SER A 122 -9.25 9.44 -13.60
N VAL A 123 -10.01 8.65 -12.84
CA VAL A 123 -9.75 7.20 -12.73
C VAL A 123 -10.18 6.53 -14.02
N THR A 124 -9.25 5.84 -14.68
CA THR A 124 -9.47 5.14 -15.95
C THR A 124 -9.41 3.63 -15.77
N GLN A 125 -10.15 2.92 -16.58
CA GLN A 125 -10.07 1.47 -16.64
C GLN A 125 -8.99 1.03 -17.62
N GLN A 126 -8.10 0.16 -17.17
CA GLN A 126 -7.04 -0.44 -17.97
C GLN A 126 -7.13 -1.96 -17.85
N GLY A 127 -7.79 -2.60 -18.81
CA GLY A 127 -8.07 -4.04 -18.75
C GLY A 127 -8.91 -4.39 -17.51
N PRO A 128 -8.48 -5.36 -16.67
CA PRO A 128 -9.21 -5.78 -15.47
C PRO A 128 -9.02 -4.82 -14.27
N HIS A 129 -8.23 -3.76 -14.40
CA HIS A 129 -7.89 -2.85 -13.31
C HIS A 129 -8.33 -1.42 -13.60
N PHE A 130 -8.47 -0.65 -12.54
CA PHE A 130 -8.64 0.80 -12.56
C PHE A 130 -7.36 1.47 -12.08
N SER A 131 -6.99 2.59 -12.68
CA SER A 131 -5.82 3.37 -12.31
C SER A 131 -6.16 4.85 -12.23
N GLY A 132 -5.47 5.57 -11.33
CA GLY A 132 -5.59 7.01 -11.18
C GLY A 132 -4.40 7.58 -10.41
N VAL A 133 -4.02 8.82 -10.71
CA VAL A 133 -2.90 9.51 -10.06
C VAL A 133 -3.44 10.53 -9.05
N TYR A 134 -2.93 10.46 -7.83
CA TYR A 134 -3.33 11.35 -6.74
C TYR A 134 -2.15 12.18 -6.24
N LEU A 135 -2.43 13.43 -5.87
CA LEU A 135 -1.50 14.26 -5.10
C LEU A 135 -1.65 13.93 -3.63
N ILE A 136 -0.60 13.44 -3.00
CA ILE A 136 -0.60 13.00 -1.61
C ILE A 136 0.45 13.75 -0.81
N PRO A 137 0.04 14.74 0.02
CA PRO A 137 0.93 15.41 0.94
C PRO A 137 1.06 14.62 2.24
N ILE A 138 2.30 14.41 2.72
CA ILE A 138 2.56 13.71 3.98
C ILE A 138 3.40 14.53 4.94
N LYS A 139 3.25 14.27 6.24
CA LYS A 139 4.07 14.79 7.33
C LYS A 139 5.35 13.94 7.44
N TYR A 140 6.28 14.15 6.52
CA TYR A 140 7.46 13.30 6.36
C TYR A 140 8.33 13.25 7.62
N ASN A 141 8.64 14.42 8.22
CA ASN A 141 9.46 14.47 9.44
C ASN A 141 8.81 13.76 10.63
N THR A 142 7.48 13.79 10.72
CA THR A 142 6.76 13.06 11.77
C THR A 142 6.92 11.56 11.58
N LEU A 143 6.78 11.07 10.35
CA LEU A 143 6.99 9.66 10.01
C LEU A 143 8.43 9.22 10.35
N VAL A 144 9.44 9.97 9.90
CA VAL A 144 10.85 9.65 10.16
C VAL A 144 11.16 9.63 11.66
N ARG A 145 10.66 10.61 12.41
CA ARG A 145 10.84 10.68 13.87
C ARG A 145 10.24 9.45 14.57
N ASP A 146 9.02 9.07 14.18
CA ASP A 146 8.32 7.95 14.82
C ASP A 146 9.00 6.62 14.51
N ILE A 147 9.46 6.40 13.27
CA ILE A 147 10.25 5.23 12.88
C ILE A 147 11.57 5.18 13.66
N ARG A 148 12.23 6.34 13.85
CA ARG A 148 13.47 6.44 14.64
C ARG A 148 13.24 6.08 16.10
N ASN A 149 12.17 6.59 16.71
CA ASN A 149 11.82 6.30 18.10
C ASN A 149 11.55 4.81 18.34
N GLU A 150 11.11 4.08 17.32
CA GLU A 150 10.93 2.63 17.36
C GLU A 150 12.21 1.84 17.05
N GLY A 151 13.33 2.52 16.77
CA GLY A 151 14.61 1.86 16.44
C GLY A 151 14.63 1.18 15.08
N LEU A 152 13.72 1.55 14.18
CA LEU A 152 13.53 0.92 12.87
C LEU A 152 14.06 1.76 11.70
N LEU A 153 14.59 2.97 11.97
CA LEU A 153 15.09 3.85 10.91
C LEU A 153 16.39 3.32 10.30
N ASN A 154 16.45 3.31 8.99
CA ASN A 154 17.67 3.05 8.23
C ASN A 154 18.60 4.28 8.36
N GLN A 155 19.85 4.07 8.79
CA GLN A 155 20.86 5.12 8.97
C GLN A 155 21.71 5.29 7.70
#